data_65a4e813d0cb9b29a13ec13b8456539e
#
_entry.id   65a4e813d0cb9b29a13ec13b8456539e
#
_cell.length_a   1.000
_cell.length_b   1.000
_cell.length_c   1.000
_cell.angle_alpha   90.00
_cell.angle_beta   90.00
_cell.angle_gamma   90.00
#
_symmetry.space_group_name_H-M   'P 1'
#
loop_
_entity.id
_entity.type
_entity.pdbx_description
1 polymer ?
#
loop_
_entity_poly.entity_id
_entity_poly.type
_entity_poly.pdbx_seq_one_letter_code
_entity_poly.pdbx_strand_id
1 'polypeptide(L)'
;MKIFRILFLPIITVTLISSCKKDKSNDPIPKASNTPVIELVSVTPTTVHALQDSIVFTIKYTDGDGDLGFAEADSMVVFLTDNRFPIVNPFHVQPLSPLGTTISITGNLEIILNNTILKDNASTSESAVFEIKLRDRANNYSNVLTTPAITVLP
;
A
#
# COMPACT_ATOMS: atom_id res chain seq x y z
N MET A 1 -43.63 38.55 -71.85
CA MET A 1 -42.62 39.04 -70.90
C MET A 1 -42.93 38.41 -69.52
N LYS A 2 -42.28 37.26 -69.20
CA LYS A 2 -42.58 36.51 -67.99
C LYS A 2 -41.50 36.84 -66.91
N ILE A 3 -41.92 37.46 -65.83
CA ILE A 3 -41.04 37.86 -64.73
C ILE A 3 -40.95 36.66 -63.79
N PHE A 4 -39.76 36.07 -63.71
CA PHE A 4 -39.45 34.95 -62.83
C PHE A 4 -39.10 35.50 -61.43
N ARG A 5 -39.99 35.28 -60.47
CA ARG A 5 -39.76 35.63 -59.01
C ARG A 5 -38.97 34.54 -58.37
N ILE A 6 -37.70 34.78 -58.08
CA ILE A 6 -36.85 33.91 -57.26
C ILE A 6 -37.18 34.16 -55.76
N LEU A 7 -37.72 33.13 -55.17
CA LEU A 7 -38.04 33.13 -53.74
C LEU A 7 -36.76 32.73 -52.94
N PHE A 8 -36.12 33.70 -52.28
CA PHE A 8 -35.00 33.43 -51.39
C PHE A 8 -35.52 32.89 -50.04
N LEU A 9 -35.26 31.60 -49.75
CA LEU A 9 -35.56 31.00 -48.51
C LEU A 9 -34.30 31.12 -47.62
N PRO A 10 -34.35 31.79 -46.41
CA PRO A 10 -33.20 31.82 -45.54
C PRO A 10 -33.06 30.49 -44.80
N ILE A 11 -31.95 29.82 -45.03
CA ILE A 11 -31.54 28.64 -44.24
C ILE A 11 -31.07 29.12 -42.86
N ILE A 12 -31.89 28.88 -41.83
CA ILE A 12 -31.52 29.11 -40.43
C ILE A 12 -30.67 27.92 -39.97
N THR A 13 -29.37 28.10 -39.91
CA THR A 13 -28.44 27.14 -39.33
C THR A 13 -28.51 27.25 -37.78
N VAL A 14 -29.19 26.29 -37.16
CA VAL A 14 -29.20 26.14 -35.72
C VAL A 14 -27.87 25.51 -35.28
N THR A 15 -26.96 26.30 -34.76
CA THR A 15 -25.74 25.82 -34.11
C THR A 15 -26.08 25.30 -32.69
N LEU A 16 -26.12 23.97 -32.53
CA LEU A 16 -26.19 23.32 -31.24
C LEU A 16 -24.88 23.54 -30.49
N ILE A 17 -24.85 24.50 -29.58
CA ILE A 17 -23.74 24.66 -28.62
C ILE A 17 -23.88 23.56 -27.57
N SER A 18 -23.14 22.47 -27.75
CA SER A 18 -22.98 21.43 -26.76
C SER A 18 -22.17 22.02 -25.61
N SER A 19 -22.83 22.53 -24.57
CA SER A 19 -22.23 22.97 -23.32
C SER A 19 -21.83 21.74 -22.55
N CYS A 20 -20.55 21.32 -22.65
CA CYS A 20 -19.95 20.41 -21.67
C CYS A 20 -19.96 21.10 -20.29
N LYS A 21 -20.93 20.78 -19.46
CA LYS A 21 -20.86 21.06 -18.03
C LYS A 21 -19.72 20.18 -17.47
N LYS A 22 -18.59 20.80 -17.21
CA LYS A 22 -17.54 20.23 -16.39
C LYS A 22 -18.07 20.28 -14.97
N ASP A 23 -18.67 19.18 -14.51
CA ASP A 23 -19.00 19.00 -13.10
C ASP A 23 -17.69 19.04 -12.31
N LYS A 24 -17.39 20.24 -11.80
CA LYS A 24 -16.42 20.36 -10.70
C LYS A 24 -17.15 19.84 -9.47
N SER A 25 -17.02 18.57 -9.17
CA SER A 25 -17.28 18.08 -7.82
C SER A 25 -16.26 18.78 -6.92
N ASN A 26 -16.70 19.82 -6.24
CA ASN A 26 -15.93 20.47 -5.16
C ASN A 26 -15.98 19.63 -3.87
N ASP A 27 -16.15 18.33 -3.98
CA ASP A 27 -16.00 17.47 -2.84
C ASP A 27 -14.55 17.55 -2.39
N PRO A 28 -14.28 17.92 -1.15
CA PRO A 28 -12.91 17.96 -0.62
C PRO A 28 -12.34 16.55 -0.78
N ILE A 29 -11.22 16.43 -1.49
CA ILE A 29 -10.48 15.17 -1.57
C ILE A 29 -10.28 14.71 -0.12
N PRO A 30 -10.76 13.52 0.28
CA PRO A 30 -10.59 13.05 1.64
C PRO A 30 -9.12 13.13 2.01
N LYS A 31 -8.79 13.90 3.05
CA LYS A 31 -7.42 13.95 3.56
C LYS A 31 -7.06 12.55 4.00
N ALA A 32 -5.95 12.01 3.49
CA ALA A 32 -5.45 10.73 3.93
C ALA A 32 -5.21 10.75 5.45
N SER A 33 -5.45 9.64 6.12
CA SER A 33 -5.23 9.49 7.56
C SER A 33 -3.76 9.70 7.89
N ASN A 34 -3.47 10.42 8.97
CA ASN A 34 -2.12 10.51 9.53
C ASN A 34 -1.67 9.19 10.19
N THR A 35 -2.58 8.25 10.37
CA THR A 35 -2.24 6.89 10.79
C THR A 35 -1.94 6.06 9.57
N PRO A 36 -0.79 5.38 9.50
CA PRO A 36 -0.42 4.54 8.37
C PRO A 36 -1.44 3.43 8.14
N VAL A 37 -1.67 3.08 6.87
CA VAL A 37 -2.49 1.93 6.46
C VAL A 37 -1.65 1.04 5.57
N ILE A 38 -1.74 -0.29 5.79
CA ILE A 38 -0.99 -1.28 5.01
C ILE A 38 -1.90 -2.34 4.39
N GLU A 39 -1.50 -2.81 3.22
CA GLU A 39 -2.15 -3.86 2.45
C GLU A 39 -1.10 -4.87 2.00
N LEU A 40 -1.44 -6.17 1.99
CA LEU A 40 -0.54 -7.20 1.46
C LEU A 40 -0.53 -7.16 -0.06
N VAL A 41 0.65 -7.09 -0.64
CA VAL A 41 0.87 -7.24 -2.09
C VAL A 41 1.25 -8.68 -2.40
N SER A 42 2.27 -9.23 -1.71
CA SER A 42 2.72 -10.60 -1.92
C SER A 42 3.53 -11.13 -0.74
N VAL A 43 3.59 -12.46 -0.66
CA VAL A 43 4.56 -13.20 0.17
C VAL A 43 5.20 -14.25 -0.70
N THR A 44 6.53 -14.28 -0.74
CA THR A 44 7.28 -15.24 -1.59
C THR A 44 8.58 -15.67 -0.93
N PRO A 45 8.92 -16.95 -1.04
CA PRO A 45 8.11 -18.08 -1.50
C PRO A 45 7.03 -18.48 -0.48
N THR A 46 6.06 -19.31 -0.89
CA THR A 46 5.01 -19.86 0.00
C THR A 46 5.39 -21.20 0.64
N THR A 47 6.55 -21.74 0.27
CA THR A 47 7.17 -22.91 0.88
C THR A 47 8.65 -22.64 1.04
N VAL A 48 9.17 -22.86 2.24
CA VAL A 48 10.56 -22.58 2.62
C VAL A 48 11.14 -23.73 3.43
N HIS A 49 12.46 -23.92 3.37
CA HIS A 49 13.21 -24.79 4.28
C HIS A 49 13.69 -23.98 5.49
N ALA A 50 13.47 -24.54 6.67
CA ALA A 50 13.91 -23.94 7.92
C ALA A 50 15.43 -23.67 7.91
N LEU A 51 15.86 -22.50 8.42
CA LEU A 51 17.25 -22.05 8.51
C LEU A 51 17.98 -21.87 7.16
N GLN A 52 17.31 -22.08 6.02
CA GLN A 52 17.93 -22.02 4.69
C GLN A 52 17.35 -20.91 3.81
N ASP A 53 16.02 -20.80 3.76
CA ASP A 53 15.34 -19.94 2.83
C ASP A 53 14.87 -18.63 3.50
N SER A 54 14.94 -17.55 2.73
CA SER A 54 14.36 -16.26 3.11
C SER A 54 12.91 -16.18 2.65
N ILE A 55 12.13 -15.37 3.39
CA ILE A 55 10.74 -15.00 3.02
C ILE A 55 10.70 -13.50 2.76
N VAL A 56 10.17 -13.10 1.61
CA VAL A 56 9.98 -11.70 1.24
C VAL A 56 8.49 -11.37 1.35
N PHE A 57 8.16 -10.42 2.20
CA PHE A 57 6.83 -9.83 2.33
C PHE A 57 6.83 -8.49 1.62
N THR A 58 6.01 -8.32 0.59
CA THR A 58 5.79 -7.03 -0.05
C THR A 58 4.47 -6.47 0.43
N ILE A 59 4.51 -5.30 1.03
CA ILE A 59 3.33 -4.56 1.50
C ILE A 59 3.24 -3.23 0.79
N LYS A 60 2.01 -2.79 0.50
CA LYS A 60 1.73 -1.42 0.12
C LYS A 60 1.41 -0.62 1.36
N TYR A 61 1.95 0.58 1.47
CA TYR A 61 1.64 1.51 2.55
C TYR A 61 1.02 2.79 1.99
N THR A 62 0.19 3.43 2.81
CA THR A 62 -0.31 4.80 2.61
C THR A 62 -0.25 5.52 3.94
N ASP A 63 0.31 6.73 3.95
CA ASP A 63 0.45 7.57 5.13
C ASP A 63 0.19 9.04 4.78
N GLY A 64 -0.70 9.68 5.54
CA GLY A 64 -1.27 10.98 5.17
C GLY A 64 -0.42 12.18 5.48
N ASP A 65 0.54 12.09 6.38
CA ASP A 65 1.50 13.14 6.70
C ASP A 65 2.95 12.77 6.38
N GLY A 66 3.17 11.53 5.95
CA GLY A 66 4.43 11.08 5.37
C GLY A 66 5.55 10.95 6.40
N ASP A 67 5.22 10.63 7.63
CA ASP A 67 6.20 10.53 8.69
C ASP A 67 6.69 9.08 8.96
N LEU A 68 6.51 8.16 7.99
CA LEU A 68 7.08 6.82 8.04
C LEU A 68 8.61 6.83 7.87
N GLY A 69 9.25 5.99 8.69
CA GLY A 69 10.71 5.83 8.68
C GLY A 69 11.44 6.78 9.63
N PHE A 70 12.59 6.34 10.11
CA PHE A 70 13.43 7.08 11.06
C PHE A 70 14.87 7.21 10.50
N ALA A 71 15.51 8.33 10.80
CA ALA A 71 16.94 8.52 10.50
C ALA A 71 17.83 7.73 11.48
N GLU A 72 17.37 7.57 12.72
CA GLU A 72 18.06 6.86 13.77
C GLU A 72 17.96 5.34 13.55
N ALA A 73 19.08 4.68 13.40
CA ALA A 73 19.17 3.25 13.04
C ALA A 73 18.60 2.29 14.11
N ASP A 74 18.48 2.73 15.34
CA ASP A 74 17.89 1.97 16.45
C ASP A 74 16.37 2.13 16.56
N SER A 75 15.76 3.01 15.76
CA SER A 75 14.33 3.24 15.73
C SER A 75 13.65 2.28 14.75
N MET A 76 12.74 1.46 15.24
CA MET A 76 12.08 0.42 14.46
C MET A 76 10.73 0.89 13.94
N VAL A 77 10.43 0.53 12.69
CA VAL A 77 9.21 0.89 11.96
C VAL A 77 8.30 -0.31 11.76
N VAL A 78 8.87 -1.42 11.31
CA VAL A 78 8.13 -2.66 11.00
C VAL A 78 8.24 -3.62 12.16
N PHE A 79 7.12 -4.24 12.49
CA PHE A 79 7.03 -5.28 13.52
C PHE A 79 6.40 -6.52 12.87
N LEU A 80 7.22 -7.53 12.62
CA LEU A 80 6.84 -8.81 12.04
C LEU A 80 6.77 -9.86 13.15
N THR A 81 5.64 -10.54 13.28
CA THR A 81 5.42 -11.60 14.27
C THR A 81 5.04 -12.89 13.56
N ASP A 82 5.75 -13.98 13.85
CA ASP A 82 5.33 -15.33 13.49
C ASP A 82 4.35 -15.83 14.57
N ASN A 83 3.11 -16.15 14.20
CA ASN A 83 2.07 -16.53 15.17
C ASN A 83 2.36 -17.85 15.91
N ARG A 84 3.36 -18.61 15.46
CA ARG A 84 3.84 -19.80 16.19
C ARG A 84 4.68 -19.45 17.42
N PHE A 85 5.25 -18.23 17.45
CA PHE A 85 6.19 -17.79 18.48
C PHE A 85 5.78 -16.43 19.07
N PRO A 86 5.95 -16.20 20.40
CA PRO A 86 5.65 -14.90 21.03
C PRO A 86 6.82 -13.90 20.83
N ILE A 87 7.45 -13.89 19.66
CA ILE A 87 8.64 -13.08 19.36
C ILE A 87 8.29 -12.13 18.20
N VAL A 88 8.59 -10.86 18.40
CA VAL A 88 8.47 -9.82 17.38
C VAL A 88 9.84 -9.60 16.75
N ASN A 89 9.91 -9.63 15.43
CA ASN A 89 11.08 -9.25 14.64
C ASN A 89 10.91 -7.81 14.18
N PRO A 90 11.64 -6.85 14.77
CA PRO A 90 11.55 -5.46 14.37
C PRO A 90 12.52 -5.16 13.23
N PHE A 91 12.11 -4.25 12.31
CA PHE A 91 12.95 -3.77 11.21
C PHE A 91 12.99 -2.25 11.20
N HIS A 92 14.18 -1.73 10.96
CA HIS A 92 14.39 -0.31 10.69
C HIS A 92 14.03 0.01 9.23
N VAL A 93 13.45 1.18 9.01
CA VAL A 93 13.21 1.75 7.67
C VAL A 93 13.70 3.19 7.68
N GLN A 94 14.48 3.57 6.68
CA GLN A 94 14.90 4.96 6.48
C GLN A 94 13.68 5.84 6.19
N PRO A 95 13.76 7.17 6.43
CA PRO A 95 12.66 8.08 6.12
C PRO A 95 12.17 7.91 4.68
N LEU A 96 10.87 7.69 4.51
CA LEU A 96 10.24 7.49 3.19
C LEU A 96 9.82 8.81 2.53
N SER A 97 9.97 9.93 3.25
CA SER A 97 9.82 11.30 2.77
C SER A 97 10.91 12.20 3.34
N PRO A 98 11.16 13.39 2.77
CA PRO A 98 12.07 14.36 3.37
C PRO A 98 11.64 14.73 4.79
N LEU A 99 12.59 14.75 5.73
CA LEU A 99 12.32 15.12 7.12
C LEU A 99 11.78 16.55 7.21
N GLY A 100 10.81 16.76 8.11
CA GLY A 100 10.20 18.08 8.33
C GLY A 100 9.16 18.49 7.28
N THR A 101 8.81 17.60 6.35
CA THR A 101 7.71 17.82 5.40
C THR A 101 6.46 17.07 5.85
N THR A 102 5.28 17.62 5.53
CA THR A 102 3.98 16.96 5.75
C THR A 102 3.34 16.74 4.38
N ILE A 103 3.58 15.55 3.82
CA ILE A 103 3.06 15.14 2.50
C ILE A 103 2.51 13.73 2.60
N SER A 104 1.38 13.48 1.95
CA SER A 104 0.88 12.10 1.85
C SER A 104 1.78 11.27 0.95
N ILE A 105 2.15 10.09 1.44
CA ILE A 105 3.00 9.13 0.72
C ILE A 105 2.28 7.80 0.54
N THR A 106 2.57 7.15 -0.56
CA THR A 106 2.11 5.78 -0.88
C THR A 106 3.22 5.09 -1.64
N GLY A 107 3.48 3.84 -1.30
CA GLY A 107 4.52 3.05 -1.96
C GLY A 107 4.47 1.58 -1.54
N ASN A 108 5.43 0.81 -2.02
CA ASN A 108 5.64 -0.57 -1.59
C ASN A 108 6.89 -0.64 -0.72
N LEU A 109 6.83 -1.51 0.28
CA LEU A 109 7.93 -1.83 1.17
C LEU A 109 8.15 -3.35 1.16
N GLU A 110 9.39 -3.77 0.96
CA GLU A 110 9.80 -5.16 1.07
C GLU A 110 10.43 -5.40 2.44
N ILE A 111 9.96 -6.46 3.10
CA ILE A 111 10.45 -6.93 4.40
C ILE A 111 11.03 -8.32 4.18
N ILE A 112 12.31 -8.49 4.46
CA ILE A 112 13.01 -9.75 4.23
C ILE A 112 13.27 -10.42 5.58
N LEU A 113 12.61 -11.55 5.83
CA LEU A 113 12.94 -12.45 6.92
C LEU A 113 13.95 -13.47 6.41
N ASN A 114 15.20 -13.36 6.83
CA ASN A 114 16.31 -14.16 6.27
C ASN A 114 16.13 -15.66 6.45
N ASN A 115 15.48 -16.09 7.53
CA ASN A 115 15.14 -17.48 7.76
C ASN A 115 14.01 -17.60 8.79
N THR A 116 13.42 -18.78 8.87
CA THR A 116 12.50 -19.20 9.94
C THR A 116 12.92 -20.58 10.45
N ILE A 117 12.31 -21.03 11.52
CA ILE A 117 12.59 -22.30 12.16
C ILE A 117 11.34 -23.16 12.25
N LEU A 118 11.49 -24.46 12.43
CA LEU A 118 10.42 -25.32 12.91
C LEU A 118 10.18 -25.07 14.39
N LYS A 119 8.93 -25.09 14.82
CA LYS A 119 8.57 -25.07 16.26
C LYS A 119 8.82 -26.43 16.90
N ASP A 120 8.56 -27.48 16.14
CA ASP A 120 8.89 -28.87 16.51
C ASP A 120 9.85 -29.45 15.45
N ASN A 121 11.10 -29.68 15.83
CA ASN A 121 12.13 -30.21 14.95
C ASN A 121 11.84 -31.66 14.46
N ALA A 122 10.87 -32.35 15.03
CA ALA A 122 10.40 -33.65 14.57
C ALA A 122 9.30 -33.54 13.51
N SER A 123 8.76 -32.36 13.27
CA SER A 123 7.75 -32.13 12.24
C SER A 123 8.32 -32.26 10.84
N THR A 124 7.56 -32.89 9.95
CA THR A 124 7.89 -32.96 8.52
C THR A 124 7.49 -31.72 7.75
N SER A 125 6.60 -30.91 8.32
CA SER A 125 6.23 -29.58 7.84
C SER A 125 5.41 -28.84 8.90
N GLU A 126 5.45 -27.52 8.87
CA GLU A 126 4.60 -26.64 9.69
C GLU A 126 3.98 -25.54 8.83
N SER A 127 2.85 -25.03 9.31
CA SER A 127 2.18 -23.87 8.72
C SER A 127 2.49 -22.63 9.57
N ALA A 128 3.12 -21.63 8.98
CA ALA A 128 3.43 -20.36 9.60
C ALA A 128 2.52 -19.25 9.03
N VAL A 129 1.94 -18.46 9.90
CA VAL A 129 1.19 -17.24 9.58
C VAL A 129 1.88 -16.07 10.25
N PHE A 130 2.07 -14.99 9.52
CA PHE A 130 2.75 -13.81 10.03
C PHE A 130 1.78 -12.65 10.17
N GLU A 131 2.03 -11.82 11.19
CA GLU A 131 1.38 -10.54 11.38
C GLU A 131 2.39 -9.41 11.19
N ILE A 132 1.98 -8.37 10.48
CA ILE A 132 2.80 -7.20 10.17
C ILE A 132 2.06 -5.95 10.62
N LYS A 133 2.76 -5.03 11.26
CA LYS A 133 2.29 -3.67 11.54
C LYS A 133 3.43 -2.67 11.37
N LEU A 134 3.09 -1.44 11.01
CA LEU A 134 4.03 -0.32 10.95
C LEU A 134 3.80 0.63 12.13
N ARG A 135 4.84 1.39 12.48
CA ARG A 135 4.79 2.52 13.41
C ARG A 135 5.41 3.73 12.73
N ASP A 136 4.72 4.87 12.77
CA ASP A 136 5.24 6.16 12.31
C ASP A 136 6.06 6.91 13.39
N ARG A 137 6.58 8.10 13.05
CA ARG A 137 7.32 8.96 13.97
C ARG A 137 6.46 9.57 15.07
N ALA A 138 5.15 9.71 14.83
CA ALA A 138 4.18 10.19 15.82
C ALA A 138 3.70 9.08 16.77
N ASN A 139 4.23 7.84 16.63
CA ASN A 139 3.85 6.63 17.36
C ASN A 139 2.42 6.13 17.06
N ASN A 140 1.86 6.46 15.90
CA ASN A 140 0.65 5.79 15.43
C ASN A 140 1.02 4.44 14.82
N TYR A 141 0.21 3.42 15.10
CA TYR A 141 0.37 2.10 14.51
C TYR A 141 -0.66 1.90 13.40
N SER A 142 -0.21 1.29 12.31
CA SER A 142 -1.08 0.85 11.22
C SER A 142 -2.09 -0.20 11.69
N ASN A 143 -3.01 -0.55 10.80
CA ASN A 143 -3.74 -1.82 10.92
C ASN A 143 -2.76 -3.00 11.00
N VAL A 144 -3.18 -4.10 11.66
CA VAL A 144 -2.46 -5.37 11.61
C VAL A 144 -2.81 -6.08 10.32
N LEU A 145 -1.78 -6.49 9.58
CA LEU A 145 -1.89 -7.27 8.36
C LEU A 145 -1.53 -8.71 8.67
N THR A 146 -2.44 -9.64 8.38
CA THR A 146 -2.21 -11.09 8.52
C THR A 146 -1.93 -11.70 7.15
N THR A 147 -0.85 -12.48 7.04
CA THR A 147 -0.47 -13.13 5.78
C THR A 147 -1.25 -14.42 5.54
N PRO A 148 -1.32 -14.92 4.30
CA PRO A 148 -1.60 -16.32 4.04
C PRO A 148 -0.59 -17.22 4.74
N ALA A 149 -0.96 -18.48 4.94
CA ALA A 149 -0.07 -19.48 5.53
C ALA A 149 1.09 -19.82 4.59
N ILE A 150 2.27 -19.96 5.17
CA ILE A 150 3.52 -20.38 4.51
C ILE A 150 3.87 -21.76 5.05
N THR A 151 4.25 -22.68 4.15
CA THR A 151 4.72 -24.02 4.54
C THR A 151 6.21 -23.96 4.88
N VAL A 152 6.57 -24.40 6.08
CA VAL A 152 7.97 -24.53 6.55
C VAL A 152 8.34 -26.00 6.59
N LEU A 153 9.36 -26.37 5.82
CA LEU A 153 9.94 -27.71 5.75
C LEU A 153 11.23 -27.79 6.59
N PRO A 154 11.67 -29.01 6.97
CA PRO A 154 12.95 -29.23 7.61
C PRO A 154 14.15 -28.78 6.78
#